data_5a56efb873dbea5cc244f7627778dc60
#
_entry.id   5a56efb873dbea5cc244f7627778dc60
#
_cell.length_a   1.000
_cell.length_b   1.000
_cell.length_c   1.000
_cell.angle_alpha   90.00
_cell.angle_beta   90.00
_cell.angle_gamma   90.00
#
_symmetry.space_group_name_H-M   'P 1'
#
loop_
_entity.id
_entity.type
_entity.pdbx_description
1 polymer ?
#
loop_
_entity_poly.entity_id
_entity_poly.type
_entity_poly.pdbx_seq_one_letter_code
_entity_poly.pdbx_strand_id
1 'polypeptide(L)'
;MPADARKITLQDLIPDAEYAKVRKERRAALLPLKRLRRLSLGPFCTVLFESYESMLFQVQEMLLTERGGAAQAPDELDAYNPLIPQGRELVATVMFEIDDPVRHEQALARLGGVEDRFFLQVGSDRIAGAPEGDIERTRDDGKTAAVHFLHFRLTPEQIAVFRDPAVSILAGCDHEGYSHLAGLSPASRAELARDFA
;
A
#
# COMPACT_ATOMS: atom_id res chain seq x y z
N MET A 1 13.27 -7.56 -1.92
CA MET A 1 13.74 -6.79 -0.74
C MET A 1 14.64 -7.69 0.09
N PRO A 2 15.79 -7.24 0.62
CA PRO A 2 16.60 -8.04 1.53
C PRO A 2 15.79 -8.46 2.76
N ALA A 3 16.00 -9.65 3.30
CA ALA A 3 15.25 -10.16 4.44
C ALA A 3 15.41 -9.31 5.71
N ASP A 4 16.49 -8.56 5.80
CA ASP A 4 16.84 -7.62 6.87
C ASP A 4 16.11 -6.26 6.76
N ALA A 5 15.62 -5.89 5.58
CA ALA A 5 14.90 -4.63 5.33
C ALA A 5 13.36 -4.77 5.50
N ARG A 6 12.90 -5.56 6.48
CA ARG A 6 11.46 -5.81 6.73
C ARG A 6 10.92 -5.12 7.97
N LYS A 7 11.76 -4.38 8.65
CA LYS A 7 11.39 -3.60 9.83
C LYS A 7 12.25 -2.34 9.88
N ILE A 8 11.62 -1.20 10.04
CA ILE A 8 12.29 0.07 10.32
C ILE A 8 12.58 0.13 11.81
N THR A 9 13.80 0.55 12.16
CA THR A 9 14.25 0.74 13.54
C THR A 9 14.64 2.21 13.76
N LEU A 10 14.84 2.60 15.01
CA LEU A 10 15.33 3.95 15.33
C LEU A 10 16.68 4.28 14.66
N GLN A 11 17.49 3.26 14.35
CA GLN A 11 18.79 3.44 13.69
C GLN A 11 18.68 3.80 12.21
N ASP A 12 17.54 3.51 11.57
CA ASP A 12 17.27 3.83 10.17
C ASP A 12 16.79 5.30 10.01
N LEU A 13 16.40 5.92 11.13
CA LEU A 13 15.88 7.29 11.14
C LEU A 13 17.04 8.27 11.26
N ILE A 14 16.94 9.39 10.55
CA ILE A 14 17.84 10.51 10.66
C ILE A 14 17.14 11.69 11.34
N PRO A 15 17.88 12.53 12.08
CA PRO A 15 17.30 13.71 12.76
C PRO A 15 16.56 14.63 11.78
N ASP A 16 15.44 15.24 12.22
CA ASP A 16 14.58 16.09 11.39
C ASP A 16 15.33 17.20 10.66
N ALA A 17 16.30 17.84 11.36
CA ALA A 17 17.12 18.91 10.77
C ALA A 17 18.02 18.43 9.62
N GLU A 18 18.44 17.15 9.65
CA GLU A 18 19.23 16.53 8.59
C GLU A 18 18.30 16.02 7.48
N TYR A 19 17.18 15.40 7.85
CA TYR A 19 16.16 14.93 6.90
C TYR A 19 15.64 16.09 6.05
N ALA A 20 15.33 17.23 6.65
CA ALA A 20 14.84 18.40 5.93
C ALA A 20 15.79 18.84 4.79
N LYS A 21 17.10 18.66 4.95
CA LYS A 21 18.11 19.01 3.92
C LYS A 21 18.08 18.07 2.73
N VAL A 22 17.87 16.77 2.98
CA VAL A 22 17.90 15.70 1.95
C VAL A 22 16.52 15.26 1.48
N ARG A 23 15.45 15.78 2.07
CA ARG A 23 14.05 15.43 1.81
C ARG A 23 13.71 15.43 0.31
N LYS A 24 14.08 16.51 -0.38
CA LYS A 24 13.79 16.65 -1.83
C LYS A 24 14.50 15.58 -2.66
N GLU A 25 15.73 15.28 -2.33
CA GLU A 25 16.53 14.25 -3.00
C GLU A 25 15.96 12.86 -2.73
N ARG A 26 15.66 12.52 -1.46
CA ARG A 26 15.05 11.24 -1.09
C ARG A 26 13.68 11.03 -1.76
N ARG A 27 12.86 12.09 -1.80
CA ARG A 27 11.58 12.05 -2.52
C ARG A 27 11.78 11.77 -4.01
N ALA A 28 12.73 12.45 -4.64
CA ALA A 28 13.05 12.26 -6.07
C ALA A 28 13.55 10.84 -6.35
N ALA A 29 14.38 10.28 -5.47
CA ALA A 29 14.89 8.92 -5.58
C ALA A 29 13.80 7.86 -5.42
N LEU A 30 12.77 8.12 -4.59
CA LEU A 30 11.66 7.20 -4.37
C LEU A 30 10.63 7.20 -5.51
N LEU A 31 10.52 8.27 -6.29
CA LEU A 31 9.49 8.40 -7.34
C LEU A 31 9.51 7.27 -8.39
N PRO A 32 10.67 6.83 -8.93
CA PRO A 32 10.71 5.72 -9.89
C PRO A 32 10.16 4.43 -9.30
N LEU A 33 10.50 4.11 -8.05
CA LEU A 33 9.99 2.95 -7.32
C LEU A 33 8.46 3.03 -7.14
N LYS A 34 7.95 4.17 -6.65
CA LYS A 34 6.51 4.38 -6.47
C LYS A 34 5.73 4.25 -7.78
N ARG A 35 6.30 4.66 -8.92
CA ARG A 35 5.66 4.50 -10.23
C ARG A 35 5.46 3.04 -10.63
N LEU A 36 6.43 2.19 -10.34
CA LEU A 36 6.34 0.75 -10.62
C LEU A 36 5.36 0.03 -9.68
N ARG A 37 5.14 0.58 -8.49
CA ARG A 37 4.30 0.03 -7.44
C ARG A 37 2.89 0.64 -7.40
N ARG A 38 2.60 1.64 -8.23
CA ARG A 38 1.31 2.31 -8.32
C ARG A 38 0.49 1.73 -9.47
N LEU A 39 -0.75 1.35 -9.18
CA LEU A 39 -1.72 0.85 -10.14
C LEU A 39 -3.01 1.67 -10.02
N SER A 40 -3.48 2.22 -11.16
CA SER A 40 -4.82 2.82 -11.21
C SER A 40 -5.86 1.73 -11.40
N LEU A 41 -6.84 1.68 -10.52
CA LEU A 41 -7.93 0.72 -10.55
C LEU A 41 -9.24 1.47 -10.80
N GLY A 42 -9.67 1.53 -12.04
CA GLY A 42 -10.83 2.32 -12.45
C GLY A 42 -10.58 3.84 -12.41
N PRO A 43 -11.65 4.67 -12.35
CA PRO A 43 -11.55 6.11 -12.58
C PRO A 43 -10.99 6.94 -11.41
N PHE A 44 -11.06 6.44 -10.17
CA PHE A 44 -10.67 7.22 -8.99
C PHE A 44 -10.09 6.39 -7.83
N CYS A 45 -9.72 5.13 -8.07
CA CYS A 45 -9.03 4.33 -7.08
C CYS A 45 -7.58 4.11 -7.50
N THR A 46 -6.67 4.30 -6.57
CA THR A 46 -5.26 3.97 -6.69
C THR A 46 -4.89 2.87 -5.71
N VAL A 47 -4.18 1.86 -6.18
CA VAL A 47 -3.52 0.84 -5.36
C VAL A 47 -2.03 1.13 -5.39
N LEU A 48 -1.45 1.49 -4.26
CA LEU A 48 -0.01 1.68 -4.09
C LEU A 48 0.54 0.52 -3.25
N PHE A 49 1.31 -0.36 -3.86
CA PHE A 49 1.99 -1.44 -3.14
C PHE A 49 3.17 -0.88 -2.35
N GLU A 50 3.14 -1.08 -1.05
CA GLU A 50 4.11 -0.52 -0.13
C GLU A 50 5.41 -1.35 -0.10
N SER A 51 6.47 -0.73 0.38
CA SER A 51 7.80 -1.32 0.56
C SER A 51 8.48 -0.73 1.79
N TYR A 52 9.61 -1.30 2.18
CA TYR A 52 10.46 -0.72 3.22
C TYR A 52 10.80 0.75 2.93
N GLU A 53 11.18 1.06 1.70
CA GLU A 53 11.60 2.41 1.29
C GLU A 53 10.44 3.41 1.35
N SER A 54 9.21 2.97 0.96
CA SER A 54 8.04 3.85 1.04
C SER A 54 7.62 4.12 2.48
N MET A 55 7.70 3.11 3.36
CA MET A 55 7.36 3.26 4.77
C MET A 55 8.43 4.05 5.53
N LEU A 56 9.71 3.81 5.27
CA LEU A 56 10.78 4.63 5.85
C LEU A 56 10.63 6.11 5.47
N PHE A 57 10.30 6.38 4.21
CA PHE A 57 10.03 7.75 3.76
C PHE A 57 8.81 8.32 4.49
N GLN A 58 7.74 7.55 4.66
CA GLN A 58 6.53 8.01 5.34
C GLN A 58 6.76 8.33 6.81
N VAL A 59 7.46 7.46 7.55
CA VAL A 59 7.84 7.71 8.97
C VAL A 59 8.62 9.02 9.09
N GLN A 60 9.63 9.22 8.24
CA GLN A 60 10.43 10.46 8.27
C GLN A 60 9.59 11.71 7.92
N GLU A 61 8.63 11.61 7.00
CA GLU A 61 7.72 12.70 6.66
C GLU A 61 6.81 13.06 7.85
N MET A 62 6.29 12.05 8.56
CA MET A 62 5.44 12.26 9.73
C MET A 62 6.20 12.95 10.86
N LEU A 63 7.39 12.43 11.22
CA LEU A 63 8.24 13.04 12.25
C LEU A 63 8.57 14.50 11.93
N LEU A 64 8.94 14.79 10.68
CA LEU A 64 9.24 16.17 10.26
C LEU A 64 8.00 17.08 10.30
N THR A 65 6.83 16.57 9.92
CA THR A 65 5.61 17.38 9.78
C THR A 65 4.95 17.65 11.13
N GLU A 66 4.88 16.66 11.98
CA GLU A 66 4.23 16.74 13.28
C GLU A 66 5.15 17.34 14.36
N ARG A 67 6.45 17.39 14.09
CA ARG A 67 7.48 17.98 14.98
C ARG A 67 7.51 17.33 16.38
N GLY A 68 7.10 16.08 16.50
CA GLY A 68 7.09 15.32 17.76
C GLY A 68 8.48 14.85 18.20
N GLY A 69 9.49 14.97 17.31
CA GLY A 69 10.87 14.61 17.59
C GLY A 69 11.07 13.13 17.89
N ALA A 70 12.16 12.82 18.56
CA ALA A 70 12.53 11.44 18.88
C ALA A 70 11.51 10.70 19.77
N ALA A 71 10.69 11.42 20.55
CA ALA A 71 9.68 10.83 21.42
C ALA A 71 8.50 10.23 20.63
N GLN A 72 8.21 10.76 19.45
CA GLN A 72 7.14 10.30 18.56
C GLN A 72 7.58 9.06 17.74
N ALA A 73 8.87 8.87 17.52
CA ALA A 73 9.37 7.84 16.63
C ALA A 73 8.87 6.41 16.95
N PRO A 74 8.74 5.96 18.22
CA PRO A 74 8.18 4.65 18.52
C PRO A 74 6.74 4.47 18.00
N ASP A 75 5.88 5.46 18.18
CA ASP A 75 4.47 5.42 17.76
C ASP A 75 4.36 5.34 16.23
N GLU A 76 5.18 6.11 15.51
CA GLU A 76 5.25 6.05 14.05
C GLU A 76 5.77 4.69 13.56
N LEU A 77 6.79 4.13 14.22
CA LEU A 77 7.31 2.81 13.88
C LEU A 77 6.27 1.70 14.11
N ASP A 78 5.49 1.79 15.18
CA ASP A 78 4.43 0.84 15.47
C ASP A 78 3.27 0.95 14.46
N ALA A 79 2.97 2.15 13.99
CA ALA A 79 1.93 2.39 12.99
C ALA A 79 2.34 1.92 11.57
N TYR A 80 3.60 2.13 11.15
CA TYR A 80 4.01 1.91 9.77
C TYR A 80 4.78 0.60 9.51
N ASN A 81 5.42 -0.01 10.52
CA ASN A 81 6.09 -1.29 10.36
C ASN A 81 5.18 -2.44 9.91
N PRO A 82 3.91 -2.54 10.37
CA PRO A 82 2.99 -3.56 9.87
C PRO A 82 2.75 -3.47 8.35
N LEU A 83 2.91 -2.28 7.75
CA LEU A 83 2.71 -2.06 6.32
C LEU A 83 3.94 -2.43 5.45
N ILE A 84 4.99 -2.99 6.03
CA ILE A 84 6.16 -3.48 5.29
C ILE A 84 5.95 -4.95 4.94
N PRO A 85 6.02 -5.36 3.65
CA PRO A 85 5.85 -6.76 3.25
C PRO A 85 6.83 -7.71 3.96
N GLN A 86 6.31 -8.82 4.51
CA GLN A 86 7.08 -9.78 5.32
C GLN A 86 7.55 -11.02 4.53
N GLY A 87 7.62 -10.94 3.19
CA GLY A 87 8.22 -11.95 2.32
C GLY A 87 7.28 -13.01 1.76
N ARG A 88 6.03 -13.05 2.22
CA ARG A 88 4.98 -13.90 1.66
C ARG A 88 3.70 -13.12 1.39
N GLU A 89 3.82 -11.80 1.25
CA GLU A 89 2.67 -10.94 1.02
C GLU A 89 3.08 -9.72 0.20
N LEU A 90 2.10 -9.11 -0.43
CA LEU A 90 2.14 -7.72 -0.87
C LEU A 90 1.24 -6.92 0.06
N VAL A 91 1.70 -5.75 0.45
CA VAL A 91 0.92 -4.80 1.25
C VAL A 91 0.60 -3.60 0.38
N ALA A 92 -0.64 -3.13 0.42
CA ALA A 92 -1.06 -2.01 -0.40
C ALA A 92 -1.85 -0.97 0.38
N THR A 93 -1.56 0.29 0.10
CA THR A 93 -2.42 1.42 0.42
C THR A 93 -3.38 1.63 -0.76
N VAL A 94 -4.66 1.47 -0.50
CA VAL A 94 -5.74 1.75 -1.47
C VAL A 94 -6.31 3.11 -1.16
N MET A 95 -6.39 3.97 -2.17
CA MET A 95 -6.84 5.36 -2.02
C MET A 95 -7.95 5.68 -3.02
N PHE A 96 -9.06 6.24 -2.53
CA PHE A 96 -10.09 6.84 -3.39
C PHE A 96 -9.80 8.33 -3.56
N GLU A 97 -9.35 8.70 -4.77
CA GLU A 97 -8.88 10.05 -5.10
C GLU A 97 -9.91 10.74 -6.01
N ILE A 98 -10.75 11.57 -5.42
CA ILE A 98 -11.78 12.37 -6.13
C ILE A 98 -11.61 13.82 -5.71
N ASP A 99 -11.30 14.71 -6.66
CA ASP A 99 -10.96 16.11 -6.38
C ASP A 99 -12.14 16.92 -5.84
N ASP A 100 -13.36 16.64 -6.33
CA ASP A 100 -14.56 17.34 -5.89
C ASP A 100 -15.05 16.80 -4.53
N PRO A 101 -15.11 17.63 -3.48
CA PRO A 101 -15.47 17.16 -2.13
C PRO A 101 -16.86 16.55 -2.03
N VAL A 102 -17.84 17.09 -2.78
CA VAL A 102 -19.23 16.59 -2.75
C VAL A 102 -19.31 15.22 -3.41
N ARG A 103 -18.69 15.07 -4.57
CA ARG A 103 -18.59 13.77 -5.27
C ARG A 103 -17.81 12.75 -4.46
N HIS A 104 -16.72 13.17 -3.81
CA HIS A 104 -15.92 12.33 -2.94
C HIS A 104 -16.77 11.77 -1.78
N GLU A 105 -17.51 12.62 -1.08
CA GLU A 105 -18.39 12.22 0.01
C GLU A 105 -19.48 11.24 -0.47
N GLN A 106 -20.14 11.57 -1.59
CA GLN A 106 -21.18 10.70 -2.18
C GLN A 106 -20.64 9.35 -2.63
N ALA A 107 -19.41 9.30 -3.17
CA ALA A 107 -18.77 8.05 -3.57
C ALA A 107 -18.49 7.19 -2.34
N LEU A 108 -17.85 7.74 -1.31
CA LEU A 108 -17.51 6.97 -0.09
C LEU A 108 -18.76 6.47 0.65
N ALA A 109 -19.87 7.21 0.62
CA ALA A 109 -21.14 6.77 1.22
C ALA A 109 -21.76 5.55 0.50
N ARG A 110 -21.35 5.24 -0.72
CA ARG A 110 -21.82 4.08 -1.51
C ARG A 110 -20.85 2.89 -1.47
N LEU A 111 -19.72 3.03 -0.82
CA LEU A 111 -18.63 2.06 -0.84
C LEU A 111 -18.41 1.40 0.53
N GLY A 112 -19.42 1.35 1.38
CA GLY A 112 -19.35 0.65 2.67
C GLY A 112 -18.96 -0.81 2.49
N GLY A 113 -17.95 -1.30 3.23
CA GLY A 113 -17.43 -2.66 3.13
C GLY A 113 -16.55 -2.92 1.89
N VAL A 114 -16.13 -1.87 1.16
CA VAL A 114 -15.26 -2.01 -0.02
C VAL A 114 -13.89 -2.61 0.33
N GLU A 115 -13.42 -2.42 1.54
CA GLU A 115 -12.16 -2.97 2.06
C GLU A 115 -12.07 -4.50 1.93
N ASP A 116 -13.19 -5.21 2.02
CA ASP A 116 -13.27 -6.67 1.92
C ASP A 116 -13.44 -7.16 0.46
N ARG A 117 -13.47 -6.25 -0.50
CA ARG A 117 -13.76 -6.55 -1.91
C ARG A 117 -12.55 -6.44 -2.82
N PHE A 118 -11.39 -6.08 -2.29
CA PHE A 118 -10.15 -6.05 -3.06
C PHE A 118 -9.50 -7.44 -3.15
N PHE A 119 -8.90 -7.73 -4.28
CA PHE A 119 -8.22 -9.01 -4.51
C PHE A 119 -7.07 -8.88 -5.52
N LEU A 120 -6.16 -9.86 -5.46
CA LEU A 120 -5.22 -10.16 -6.54
C LEU A 120 -5.64 -11.45 -7.24
N GLN A 121 -5.62 -11.43 -8.57
CA GLN A 121 -5.75 -12.63 -9.40
C GLN A 121 -4.35 -13.07 -9.83
N VAL A 122 -3.93 -14.26 -9.41
CA VAL A 122 -2.63 -14.86 -9.71
C VAL A 122 -2.87 -16.18 -10.44
N GLY A 123 -2.79 -16.17 -11.76
CA GLY A 123 -3.24 -17.31 -12.56
C GLY A 123 -4.74 -17.57 -12.37
N SER A 124 -5.09 -18.78 -11.93
CA SER A 124 -6.46 -19.16 -11.58
C SER A 124 -6.89 -18.73 -10.19
N ASP A 125 -5.92 -18.40 -9.31
CA ASP A 125 -6.20 -18.16 -7.90
C ASP A 125 -6.59 -16.71 -7.65
N ARG A 126 -7.59 -16.53 -6.82
CA ARG A 126 -8.00 -15.24 -6.29
C ARG A 126 -7.60 -15.12 -4.83
N ILE A 127 -6.77 -14.13 -4.53
CA ILE A 127 -6.22 -13.84 -3.21
C ILE A 127 -6.93 -12.61 -2.68
N ALA A 128 -7.74 -12.76 -1.64
CA ALA A 128 -8.44 -11.65 -1.01
C ALA A 128 -7.45 -10.73 -0.27
N GLY A 129 -7.69 -9.43 -0.34
CA GLY A 129 -7.02 -8.45 0.50
C GLY A 129 -7.59 -8.51 1.92
N ALA A 130 -6.73 -8.68 2.92
CA ALA A 130 -7.11 -8.61 4.33
C ALA A 130 -6.83 -7.19 4.84
N PRO A 131 -7.82 -6.45 5.37
CA PRO A 131 -7.58 -5.15 5.97
C PRO A 131 -6.60 -5.22 7.14
N GLU A 132 -5.76 -4.19 7.29
CA GLU A 132 -4.86 -4.05 8.44
C GLU A 132 -5.65 -3.67 9.69
N GLY A 133 -5.48 -4.49 10.75
CA GLY A 133 -6.04 -4.25 12.09
C GLY A 133 -7.55 -4.33 12.19
N ASP A 134 -8.05 -4.28 13.42
CA ASP A 134 -9.48 -4.26 13.78
C ASP A 134 -10.08 -2.84 13.75
N ILE A 135 -9.54 -1.94 12.94
CA ILE A 135 -10.06 -0.58 12.83
C ILE A 135 -11.25 -0.61 11.89
N GLU A 136 -12.44 -0.33 12.40
CA GLU A 136 -13.63 -0.12 11.58
C GLU A 136 -13.37 1.02 10.57
N ARG A 137 -13.27 0.66 9.30
CA ARG A 137 -13.04 1.61 8.20
C ARG A 137 -14.34 2.09 7.59
N THR A 138 -15.40 1.36 7.81
CA THR A 138 -16.77 1.76 7.46
C THR A 138 -17.50 2.20 8.74
N ARG A 139 -18.02 3.42 8.74
CA ARG A 139 -18.76 3.99 9.85
C ARG A 139 -20.15 3.36 9.97
N ASP A 140 -20.83 3.56 11.12
CA ASP A 140 -22.21 3.12 11.34
C ASP A 140 -23.21 3.69 10.30
N ASP A 141 -22.89 4.85 9.71
CA ASP A 141 -23.67 5.48 8.63
C ASP A 141 -23.41 4.84 7.25
N GLY A 142 -22.58 3.79 7.15
CA GLY A 142 -22.21 3.09 5.93
C GLY A 142 -21.14 3.77 5.09
N LYS A 143 -20.61 4.91 5.51
CA LYS A 143 -19.55 5.61 4.80
C LYS A 143 -18.20 4.98 5.07
N THR A 144 -17.49 4.56 4.01
CA THR A 144 -16.13 4.02 4.12
C THR A 144 -15.07 5.13 4.23
N ALA A 145 -13.87 4.76 4.69
CA ALA A 145 -12.70 5.63 4.64
C ALA A 145 -12.21 5.83 3.20
N ALA A 146 -11.51 6.94 2.94
CA ALA A 146 -10.88 7.18 1.64
C ALA A 146 -9.58 6.41 1.44
N VAL A 147 -9.01 5.84 2.52
CA VAL A 147 -7.74 5.13 2.52
C VAL A 147 -7.88 3.83 3.30
N HIS A 148 -7.44 2.73 2.69
CA HIS A 148 -7.40 1.39 3.29
C HIS A 148 -6.03 0.79 3.14
N PHE A 149 -5.58 0.02 4.14
CA PHE A 149 -4.36 -0.78 4.10
C PHE A 149 -4.73 -2.24 4.00
N LEU A 150 -4.21 -2.94 3.00
CA LEU A 150 -4.60 -4.32 2.67
C LEU A 150 -3.37 -5.21 2.54
N HIS A 151 -3.47 -6.41 3.10
CA HIS A 151 -2.47 -7.47 2.99
C HIS A 151 -2.95 -8.56 2.03
N PHE A 152 -2.17 -8.86 1.01
CA PHE A 152 -2.39 -9.97 0.08
C PHE A 152 -1.37 -11.06 0.38
N ARG A 153 -1.77 -12.07 1.16
CA ARG A 153 -0.89 -13.17 1.57
C ARG A 153 -0.91 -14.28 0.53
N LEU A 154 0.28 -14.66 0.05
CA LEU A 154 0.47 -15.67 -0.98
C LEU A 154 1.11 -16.93 -0.39
N THR A 155 0.68 -18.10 -0.89
CA THR A 155 1.39 -19.35 -0.64
C THR A 155 2.66 -19.42 -1.49
N PRO A 156 3.63 -20.31 -1.15
CA PRO A 156 4.83 -20.52 -1.98
C PRO A 156 4.49 -20.86 -3.44
N GLU A 157 3.44 -21.65 -3.68
CA GLU A 157 2.98 -22.04 -5.01
C GLU A 157 2.46 -20.81 -5.78
N GLN A 158 1.67 -19.96 -5.12
CA GLN A 158 1.16 -18.73 -5.72
C GLN A 158 2.28 -17.73 -6.01
N ILE A 159 3.32 -17.67 -5.15
CA ILE A 159 4.52 -16.85 -5.41
C ILE A 159 5.26 -17.35 -6.66
N ALA A 160 5.39 -18.67 -6.83
CA ALA A 160 6.00 -19.25 -8.03
C ALA A 160 5.21 -18.86 -9.30
N VAL A 161 3.87 -18.95 -9.24
CA VAL A 161 2.99 -18.50 -10.34
C VAL A 161 3.09 -16.99 -10.58
N PHE A 162 3.17 -16.18 -9.51
CA PHE A 162 3.35 -14.73 -9.62
C PHE A 162 4.65 -14.36 -10.35
N ARG A 163 5.71 -15.15 -10.15
CA ARG A 163 7.02 -14.94 -10.80
C ARG A 163 7.06 -15.42 -12.26
N ASP A 164 6.15 -16.29 -12.69
CA ASP A 164 6.10 -16.79 -14.06
C ASP A 164 5.70 -15.70 -15.06
N PRO A 165 6.58 -15.28 -16.01
CA PRO A 165 6.28 -14.22 -16.97
C PRO A 165 5.12 -14.55 -17.93
N ALA A 166 4.76 -15.81 -18.10
CA ALA A 166 3.65 -16.22 -18.94
C ALA A 166 2.27 -15.99 -18.31
N VAL A 167 2.22 -15.80 -16.98
CA VAL A 167 0.98 -15.62 -16.24
C VAL A 167 0.66 -14.13 -16.07
N SER A 168 -0.58 -13.74 -16.35
CA SER A 168 -1.08 -12.38 -16.07
C SER A 168 -1.44 -12.25 -14.59
N ILE A 169 -1.04 -11.13 -14.00
CA ILE A 169 -1.41 -10.77 -12.63
C ILE A 169 -2.32 -9.55 -12.70
N LEU A 170 -3.49 -9.65 -12.06
CA LEU A 170 -4.47 -8.57 -12.02
C LEU A 170 -4.71 -8.16 -10.55
N ALA A 171 -4.94 -6.87 -10.32
CA ALA A 171 -5.57 -6.41 -9.10
C ALA A 171 -7.01 -6.02 -9.41
N GLY A 172 -7.93 -6.23 -8.48
CA GLY A 172 -9.33 -5.95 -8.69
C GLY A 172 -10.07 -5.56 -7.41
N CYS A 173 -11.25 -4.98 -7.63
CA CYS A 173 -12.28 -4.78 -6.64
C CYS A 173 -13.60 -5.26 -7.25
N ASP A 174 -14.39 -6.01 -6.49
CA ASP A 174 -15.70 -6.53 -6.92
C ASP A 174 -16.86 -6.00 -6.08
N HIS A 175 -16.68 -4.85 -5.46
CA HIS A 175 -17.76 -4.17 -4.78
C HIS A 175 -18.83 -3.73 -5.78
N GLU A 176 -20.12 -3.89 -5.44
CA GLU A 176 -21.25 -3.59 -6.35
C GLU A 176 -21.23 -2.12 -6.85
N GLY A 177 -20.82 -1.18 -6.00
CA GLY A 177 -20.65 0.23 -6.35
C GLY A 177 -19.33 0.56 -7.04
N TYR A 178 -18.37 -0.39 -7.09
CA TYR A 178 -17.04 -0.19 -7.68
C TYR A 178 -16.39 -1.48 -8.14
N SER A 179 -16.73 -1.95 -9.33
CA SER A 179 -16.19 -3.20 -9.88
C SER A 179 -15.23 -2.92 -11.03
N HIS A 180 -13.93 -3.12 -10.77
CA HIS A 180 -12.83 -2.84 -11.69
C HIS A 180 -11.72 -3.87 -11.60
N LEU A 181 -11.02 -4.07 -12.73
CA LEU A 181 -9.81 -4.90 -12.86
C LEU A 181 -8.72 -4.12 -13.55
N ALA A 182 -7.47 -4.30 -13.10
CA ALA A 182 -6.29 -3.72 -13.73
C ALA A 182 -5.13 -4.71 -13.72
N GLY A 183 -4.44 -4.83 -14.86
CA GLY A 183 -3.27 -5.71 -15.02
C GLY A 183 -1.98 -5.05 -14.54
N LEU A 184 -1.14 -5.81 -13.84
CA LEU A 184 0.22 -5.39 -13.56
C LEU A 184 1.06 -5.42 -14.83
N SER A 185 1.81 -4.34 -15.09
CA SER A 185 2.82 -4.35 -16.14
C SER A 185 3.93 -5.35 -15.82
N PRO A 186 4.65 -5.88 -16.83
CA PRO A 186 5.82 -6.74 -16.57
C PRO A 186 6.85 -6.09 -15.64
N ALA A 187 7.09 -4.78 -15.77
CA ALA A 187 8.01 -4.03 -14.92
C ALA A 187 7.49 -3.92 -13.47
N SER A 188 6.20 -3.61 -13.29
CA SER A 188 5.57 -3.57 -11.96
C SER A 188 5.61 -4.94 -11.28
N ARG A 189 5.28 -6.01 -12.03
CA ARG A 189 5.35 -7.37 -11.50
C ARG A 189 6.76 -7.76 -11.08
N ALA A 190 7.76 -7.48 -11.91
CA ALA A 190 9.16 -7.78 -11.59
C ALA A 190 9.62 -7.04 -10.33
N GLU A 191 9.19 -5.79 -10.15
CA GLU A 191 9.46 -5.01 -8.95
C GLU A 191 8.77 -5.62 -7.71
N LEU A 192 7.47 -5.92 -7.80
CA LEU A 192 6.71 -6.49 -6.69
C LEU A 192 7.18 -7.90 -6.30
N ALA A 193 7.66 -8.69 -7.26
CA ALA A 193 8.22 -10.03 -7.00
C ALA A 193 9.43 -10.01 -6.06
N ARG A 194 10.08 -8.86 -5.88
CA ARG A 194 11.20 -8.66 -4.94
C ARG A 194 10.78 -8.65 -3.47
N ASP A 195 9.50 -8.44 -3.20
CA ASP A 195 8.96 -8.47 -1.84
C ASP A 195 8.88 -9.91 -1.30
N PHE A 196 8.85 -10.91 -2.17
CA PHE A 196 8.82 -12.30 -1.76
C PHE A 196 10.23 -12.83 -1.43
N ALA A 197 10.33 -13.59 -0.33
CA ALA A 197 11.55 -14.26 0.11
C ALA A 197 11.85 -15.51 -0.73
#